data_9fa97eb471c33e72fbdb1309f3083e0c
#
_entry.id   9fa97eb471c33e72fbdb1309f3083e0c
#
_cell.length_a   1.000
_cell.length_b   1.000
_cell.length_c   1.000
_cell.angle_alpha   90.00
_cell.angle_beta   90.00
_cell.angle_gamma   90.00
#
_symmetry.space_group_name_H-M   'P 1'
#
loop_
_entity.id
_entity.type
_entity.pdbx_description
1 polymer ?
#
loop_
_entity_poly.entity_id
_entity_poly.type
_entity_poly.pdbx_seq_one_letter_code
_entity_poly.pdbx_strand_id
1 'polypeptide(L)'
;MHFGASMTRIFQVTADGGSRGNPGPAAYGATISEHGKVIAELYEYIGTATNNVAEYSGLIAALHHVNQLDSGARIEVLMDSKLVIEQMSGRWQIKNEGMRNLAKTAIQAHDPKLITYKWIPREEKIGRAHV
;
A
#
# COMPACT_ATOMS: atom_id res chain seq x y z
N MET A 1 -28.23 6.91 -17.62
CA MET A 1 -27.77 7.41 -17.22
C MET A 1 -26.58 7.38 -16.76
N HIS A 2 -25.90 7.64 -16.81
CA HIS A 2 -24.90 7.65 -16.39
C HIS A 2 -24.39 7.96 -15.29
N PHE A 3 -24.82 7.82 -14.75
CA PHE A 3 -24.64 8.08 -13.39
C PHE A 3 -23.52 7.26 -12.84
N GLY A 4 -23.30 6.06 -13.35
CA GLY A 4 -22.23 5.21 -12.94
C GLY A 4 -20.87 5.86 -12.98
N ALA A 5 -20.67 6.71 -14.00
CA ALA A 5 -19.37 7.37 -14.15
C ALA A 5 -19.07 8.32 -13.00
N SER A 6 -20.13 8.97 -12.44
CA SER A 6 -19.93 9.89 -11.33
C SER A 6 -19.85 9.19 -9.98
N MET A 7 -20.00 7.87 -9.98
CA MET A 7 -20.00 7.09 -8.76
C MET A 7 -18.69 6.35 -8.52
N THR A 8 -17.62 6.78 -9.17
CA THR A 8 -16.30 6.18 -8.95
C THR A 8 -15.90 6.29 -7.49
N ARG A 9 -15.59 5.17 -6.89
CA ARG A 9 -15.17 5.14 -5.50
C ARG A 9 -13.70 5.53 -5.41
N ILE A 10 -13.35 6.18 -4.32
CA ILE A 10 -11.98 6.57 -4.05
C ILE A 10 -11.61 6.06 -2.67
N PHE A 11 -10.56 5.27 -2.61
CA PHE A 11 -10.06 4.74 -1.34
C PHE A 11 -8.71 5.33 -1.02
N GLN A 12 -8.43 5.51 0.26
CA GLN A 12 -7.09 5.81 0.72
C GLN A 12 -6.53 4.58 1.39
N VAL A 13 -5.29 4.26 1.08
CA VAL A 13 -4.59 3.10 1.61
C VAL A 13 -3.34 3.57 2.34
N THR A 14 -3.17 3.11 3.57
CA THR A 14 -1.89 3.23 4.25
C THR A 14 -1.34 1.84 4.47
N ALA A 15 -0.02 1.71 4.43
CA ALA A 15 0.63 0.43 4.69
C ALA A 15 1.94 0.70 5.40
N ASP A 16 2.27 -0.19 6.33
CA ASP A 16 3.48 -0.09 7.12
C ASP A 16 3.97 -1.51 7.39
N GLY A 17 5.28 -1.70 7.40
CA GLY A 17 5.84 -3.00 7.65
C GLY A 17 7.18 -2.87 8.33
N GLY A 18 7.61 -3.94 8.97
CA GLY A 18 8.89 -3.93 9.61
C GLY A 18 9.32 -5.31 10.06
N SER A 19 10.58 -5.40 10.46
CA SER A 19 11.15 -6.64 10.96
C SER A 19 11.99 -6.35 12.19
N ARG A 20 12.12 -7.36 13.05
CA ARG A 20 13.06 -7.32 14.16
C ARG A 20 14.37 -7.87 13.65
N GLY A 21 15.39 -6.98 13.54
CA GLY A 21 16.56 -7.32 12.76
C GLY A 21 16.19 -7.24 11.28
N ASN A 22 17.16 -7.08 10.43
CA ASN A 22 16.87 -6.85 9.01
C ASN A 22 17.79 -7.71 8.15
N PRO A 23 17.44 -8.98 7.90
CA PRO A 23 16.13 -9.62 8.08
C PRO A 23 15.87 -10.13 9.50
N GLY A 24 14.61 -10.46 9.76
CA GLY A 24 14.16 -11.02 11.02
C GLY A 24 12.66 -11.23 10.99
N PRO A 25 12.06 -11.59 12.14
CA PRO A 25 10.60 -11.73 12.20
C PRO A 25 9.93 -10.43 11.73
N ALA A 26 9.03 -10.55 10.77
CA ALA A 26 8.47 -9.41 10.08
C ALA A 26 6.95 -9.47 10.03
N ALA A 27 6.33 -8.30 9.96
CA ALA A 27 4.88 -8.18 9.87
C ALA A 27 4.54 -6.88 9.16
N TYR A 28 3.30 -6.80 8.67
CA TYR A 28 2.78 -5.57 8.12
C TYR A 28 1.42 -5.24 8.68
N GLY A 29 1.07 -3.96 8.58
CA GLY A 29 -0.27 -3.48 8.82
C GLY A 29 -0.68 -2.57 7.69
N ALA A 30 -1.98 -2.51 7.42
CA ALA A 30 -2.49 -1.64 6.39
C ALA A 30 -3.90 -1.20 6.76
N THR A 31 -4.27 0.00 6.32
CA THR A 31 -5.64 0.48 6.49
C THR A 31 -6.21 0.88 5.14
N ILE A 32 -7.51 0.70 5.01
CA ILE A 32 -8.24 1.12 3.84
C ILE A 32 -9.35 2.04 4.32
N SER A 33 -9.39 3.25 3.79
CA SER A 33 -10.37 4.26 4.19
C SER A 33 -11.16 4.73 2.99
N GLU A 34 -12.41 5.08 3.25
CA GLU A 34 -13.27 5.69 2.24
C GLU A 34 -14.03 6.83 2.91
N HIS A 35 -14.02 7.99 2.29
CA HIS A 35 -14.68 9.18 2.84
C HIS A 35 -14.17 9.53 4.25
N GLY A 36 -12.86 9.35 4.46
CA GLY A 36 -12.25 9.67 5.74
C GLY A 36 -12.49 8.66 6.85
N LYS A 37 -13.13 7.55 6.54
CA LYS A 37 -13.47 6.54 7.53
C LYS A 37 -12.75 5.23 7.20
N VAL A 38 -12.08 4.64 8.19
CA VAL A 38 -11.43 3.36 8.02
C VAL A 38 -12.48 2.27 7.88
N ILE A 39 -12.45 1.55 6.77
CA ILE A 39 -13.40 0.48 6.52
C ILE A 39 -12.77 -0.90 6.62
N ALA A 40 -11.43 -0.99 6.62
CA ALA A 40 -10.75 -2.27 6.79
C ALA A 40 -9.37 -2.03 7.36
N GLU A 41 -8.94 -2.93 8.23
CA GLU A 41 -7.60 -2.97 8.77
C GLU A 41 -7.04 -4.35 8.54
N LEU A 42 -5.82 -4.42 8.01
CA LEU A 42 -5.15 -5.67 7.70
C LEU A 42 -3.89 -5.76 8.53
N TYR A 43 -3.60 -6.96 9.00
CA TYR A 43 -2.37 -7.21 9.75
C TYR A 43 -1.95 -8.66 9.51
N GLU A 44 -0.66 -8.87 9.26
CA GLU A 44 -0.17 -10.23 9.06
C GLU A 44 1.30 -10.34 9.46
N TYR A 45 1.60 -11.42 10.17
CA TYR A 45 2.97 -11.87 10.39
C TYR A 45 3.40 -12.66 9.17
N ILE A 46 4.55 -12.31 8.58
CA ILE A 46 4.97 -12.92 7.32
C ILE A 46 6.23 -13.78 7.45
N GLY A 47 6.64 -14.10 8.68
CA GLY A 47 7.84 -14.88 8.88
C GLY A 47 9.09 -14.02 8.81
N THR A 48 10.22 -14.61 8.46
CA THR A 48 11.48 -13.90 8.39
C THR A 48 11.58 -13.14 7.06
N ALA A 49 11.76 -11.82 7.14
CA ALA A 49 11.84 -10.97 5.96
C ALA A 49 12.55 -9.67 6.33
N THR A 50 12.86 -8.86 5.32
CA THR A 50 13.42 -7.53 5.52
C THR A 50 12.30 -6.52 5.72
N ASN A 51 12.65 -5.33 6.20
CA ASN A 51 11.70 -4.22 6.32
C ASN A 51 11.02 -3.94 4.98
N ASN A 52 11.80 -3.90 3.89
CA ASN A 52 11.26 -3.56 2.59
C ASN A 52 10.26 -4.59 2.08
N VAL A 53 10.55 -5.87 2.32
CA VAL A 53 9.62 -6.94 1.96
C VAL A 53 8.31 -6.79 2.72
N ALA A 54 8.39 -6.48 4.01
CA ALA A 54 7.19 -6.30 4.83
C ALA A 54 6.36 -5.11 4.32
N GLU A 55 7.02 -4.03 3.95
CA GLU A 55 6.32 -2.85 3.44
C GLU A 55 5.63 -3.12 2.12
N TYR A 56 6.30 -3.81 1.19
CA TYR A 56 5.66 -4.20 -0.06
C TYR A 56 4.50 -5.16 0.19
N SER A 57 4.67 -6.09 1.13
CA SER A 57 3.62 -7.06 1.42
C SER A 57 2.35 -6.37 1.91
N GLY A 58 2.50 -5.36 2.76
CA GLY A 58 1.36 -4.58 3.23
C GLY A 58 0.66 -3.83 2.10
N LEU A 59 1.45 -3.22 1.21
CA LEU A 59 0.88 -2.55 0.05
C LEU A 59 0.12 -3.52 -0.84
N ILE A 60 0.71 -4.66 -1.14
CA ILE A 60 0.07 -5.66 -2.00
C ILE A 60 -1.25 -6.14 -1.39
N ALA A 61 -1.25 -6.43 -0.09
CA ALA A 61 -2.46 -6.89 0.58
C ALA A 61 -3.57 -5.83 0.50
N ALA A 62 -3.22 -4.57 0.70
CA ALA A 62 -4.19 -3.49 0.66
C ALA A 62 -4.74 -3.28 -0.75
N LEU A 63 -3.87 -3.27 -1.76
CA LEU A 63 -4.32 -3.10 -3.14
C LEU A 63 -5.22 -4.25 -3.57
N HIS A 64 -4.86 -5.46 -3.19
CA HIS A 64 -5.67 -6.63 -3.52
C HIS A 64 -7.04 -6.54 -2.87
N HIS A 65 -7.09 -6.10 -1.61
CA HIS A 65 -8.34 -5.95 -0.89
C HIS A 65 -9.26 -4.93 -1.58
N VAL A 66 -8.73 -3.78 -1.96
CA VAL A 66 -9.53 -2.78 -2.67
C VAL A 66 -9.99 -3.32 -4.01
N ASN A 67 -9.11 -4.04 -4.72
CA ASN A 67 -9.48 -4.60 -6.02
C ASN A 67 -10.68 -5.55 -5.89
N GLN A 68 -10.74 -6.31 -4.81
CA GLN A 68 -11.87 -7.22 -4.58
C GLN A 68 -13.15 -6.46 -4.23
N LEU A 69 -13.01 -5.30 -3.58
CA LEU A 69 -14.18 -4.47 -3.30
C LEU A 69 -14.71 -3.79 -4.57
N ASP A 70 -13.80 -3.25 -5.38
CA ASP A 70 -14.17 -2.50 -6.57
C ASP A 70 -12.94 -2.37 -7.46
N SER A 71 -12.87 -3.17 -8.50
CA SER A 71 -11.71 -3.18 -9.38
C SER A 71 -11.56 -1.90 -10.20
N GLY A 72 -12.59 -1.07 -10.26
CA GLY A 72 -12.54 0.21 -10.95
C GLY A 72 -12.32 1.40 -10.03
N ALA A 73 -12.08 1.17 -8.75
CA ALA A 73 -11.91 2.25 -7.80
C ALA A 73 -10.57 2.95 -7.97
N ARG A 74 -10.54 4.23 -7.64
CA ARG A 74 -9.29 4.96 -7.53
C ARG A 74 -8.70 4.75 -6.15
N ILE A 75 -7.38 4.73 -6.08
CA ILE A 75 -6.67 4.50 -4.82
C ILE A 75 -5.59 5.56 -4.65
N GLU A 76 -5.58 6.18 -3.48
CA GLU A 76 -4.49 7.04 -3.07
C GLU A 76 -3.69 6.29 -2.00
N VAL A 77 -2.43 5.96 -2.31
CA VAL A 77 -1.56 5.23 -1.40
C VAL A 77 -0.69 6.23 -0.65
N LEU A 78 -0.71 6.14 0.67
CA LEU A 78 0.07 7.00 1.56
C LEU A 78 0.97 6.10 2.41
N MET A 79 2.28 6.22 2.26
CA MET A 79 3.24 5.41 3.01
C MET A 79 4.41 6.26 3.45
N ASP A 80 5.02 5.86 4.57
CA ASP A 80 6.25 6.50 5.03
C ASP A 80 7.50 5.80 4.52
N SER A 81 7.36 4.75 3.71
CA SER A 81 8.49 4.12 3.04
C SER A 81 8.80 4.87 1.76
N LYS A 82 9.85 5.69 1.81
CA LYS A 82 10.23 6.43 0.63
C LYS A 82 10.66 5.50 -0.50
N LEU A 83 11.33 4.40 -0.15
CA LEU A 83 11.78 3.44 -1.15
C LEU A 83 10.61 2.86 -1.94
N VAL A 84 9.59 2.36 -1.25
CA VAL A 84 8.44 1.76 -1.92
C VAL A 84 7.72 2.79 -2.77
N ILE A 85 7.49 3.99 -2.23
CA ILE A 85 6.79 5.04 -2.95
C ILE A 85 7.56 5.45 -4.21
N GLU A 86 8.88 5.62 -4.10
CA GLU A 86 9.68 6.04 -5.25
C GLU A 86 9.78 4.95 -6.31
N GLN A 87 9.88 3.69 -5.88
CA GLN A 87 9.93 2.59 -6.83
C GLN A 87 8.59 2.39 -7.52
N MET A 88 7.48 2.44 -6.79
CA MET A 88 6.16 2.27 -7.38
C MET A 88 5.77 3.45 -8.26
N SER A 89 6.31 4.64 -7.99
CA SER A 89 6.09 5.81 -8.82
C SER A 89 6.98 5.82 -10.07
N GLY A 90 7.91 4.89 -10.17
CA GLY A 90 8.83 4.83 -11.30
C GLY A 90 9.98 5.80 -11.24
N ARG A 91 10.17 6.49 -10.12
CA ARG A 91 11.24 7.47 -9.98
C ARG A 91 12.57 6.84 -9.60
N TRP A 92 12.53 5.68 -8.90
CA TRP A 92 13.73 4.94 -8.53
C TRP A 92 13.74 3.60 -9.22
N GLN A 93 14.91 3.24 -9.73
CA GLN A 93 15.10 1.93 -10.36
C GLN A 93 15.10 0.83 -9.31
N ILE A 94 14.53 -0.32 -9.67
CA ILE A 94 14.50 -1.48 -8.79
C ILE A 94 15.56 -2.45 -9.27
N LYS A 95 16.66 -2.54 -8.53
CA LYS A 95 17.79 -3.38 -8.92
C LYS A 95 17.72 -4.78 -8.32
N ASN A 96 17.12 -4.91 -7.14
CA ASN A 96 17.02 -6.18 -6.46
C ASN A 96 15.88 -6.99 -7.08
N GLU A 97 16.19 -8.24 -7.45
CA GLU A 97 15.21 -9.08 -8.15
C GLU A 97 14.00 -9.40 -7.30
N GLY A 98 14.21 -9.69 -6.00
CA GLY A 98 13.10 -9.96 -5.09
C GLY A 98 12.16 -8.77 -4.99
N MET A 99 12.72 -7.57 -4.92
CA MET A 99 11.93 -6.34 -4.85
C MET A 99 11.19 -6.10 -6.17
N ARG A 100 11.83 -6.41 -7.30
CA ARG A 100 11.16 -6.29 -8.60
C ARG A 100 9.96 -7.21 -8.68
N ASN A 101 10.08 -8.43 -8.16
CA ASN A 101 8.96 -9.37 -8.15
C ASN A 101 7.82 -8.86 -7.30
N LEU A 102 8.13 -8.27 -6.14
CA LEU A 102 7.10 -7.69 -5.28
C LEU A 102 6.43 -6.49 -5.95
N ALA A 103 7.21 -5.62 -6.58
CA ALA A 103 6.65 -4.48 -7.30
C ALA A 103 5.74 -4.94 -8.43
N LYS A 104 6.15 -5.99 -9.14
CA LYS A 104 5.34 -6.55 -10.22
C LYS A 104 4.01 -7.08 -9.68
N THR A 105 4.05 -7.78 -8.55
CA THR A 105 2.83 -8.26 -7.90
C THR A 105 1.92 -7.11 -7.51
N ALA A 106 2.49 -6.03 -6.98
CA ALA A 106 1.72 -4.85 -6.62
C ALA A 106 1.05 -4.22 -7.84
N ILE A 107 1.78 -4.12 -8.95
CA ILE A 107 1.26 -3.56 -10.19
C ILE A 107 0.08 -4.40 -10.70
N GLN A 108 0.16 -5.71 -10.53
CA GLN A 108 -0.90 -6.61 -10.99
C GLN A 108 -2.09 -6.68 -10.05
N ALA A 109 -1.95 -6.18 -8.83
CA ALA A 109 -3.00 -6.30 -7.82
C ALA A 109 -4.20 -5.40 -8.12
N HIS A 110 -3.97 -4.29 -8.80
CA HIS A 110 -5.03 -3.34 -9.13
C HIS A 110 -4.54 -2.52 -10.33
N ASP A 111 -5.45 -1.94 -11.10
CA ASP A 111 -5.10 -1.16 -12.29
C ASP A 111 -4.18 0.00 -11.88
N PRO A 112 -2.93 0.01 -12.33
CA PRO A 112 -1.98 1.05 -11.92
C PRO A 112 -2.38 2.46 -12.37
N LYS A 113 -3.18 2.57 -13.42
CA LYS A 113 -3.65 3.87 -13.89
C LYS A 113 -4.58 4.54 -12.88
N LEU A 114 -5.14 3.77 -11.96
CA LEU A 114 -6.09 4.28 -10.98
C LEU A 114 -5.42 4.60 -9.64
N ILE A 115 -4.10 4.42 -9.53
CA ILE A 115 -3.40 4.54 -8.27
C ILE A 115 -2.45 5.74 -8.30
N THR A 116 -2.48 6.53 -7.22
CA THR A 116 -1.46 7.54 -6.97
C THR A 116 -0.71 7.17 -5.72
N TYR A 117 0.59 7.45 -5.71
CA TYR A 117 1.48 7.12 -4.59
C TYR A 117 2.03 8.40 -4.00
N LYS A 118 1.90 8.55 -2.69
CA LYS A 118 2.38 9.74 -2.00
C LYS A 118 3.15 9.34 -0.75
N TRP A 119 4.40 9.81 -0.66
CA TRP A 119 5.19 9.63 0.55
C TRP A 119 4.72 10.62 1.60
N ILE A 120 4.52 10.12 2.82
CA ILE A 120 4.20 10.97 3.96
C ILE A 120 5.20 10.69 5.08
N PRO A 121 5.65 11.70 5.82
CA PRO A 121 6.53 11.47 6.95
C PRO A 121 5.85 10.64 8.02
N ARG A 122 6.67 9.88 8.75
CA ARG A 122 6.17 9.02 9.80
C ARG A 122 5.38 9.79 10.85
N GLU A 123 5.80 11.01 11.15
CA GLU A 123 5.12 11.85 12.13
C GLU A 123 3.69 12.14 11.74
N GLU A 124 3.43 12.40 10.47
CA GLU A 124 2.07 12.64 10.00
C GLU A 124 1.20 11.40 10.13
N LYS A 125 1.79 10.23 9.83
CA LYS A 125 1.07 8.97 9.97
C LYS A 125 0.67 8.72 11.41
N ILE A 126 1.61 8.94 12.33
CA ILE A 126 1.35 8.74 13.75
C ILE A 126 0.28 9.71 14.23
N GLY A 127 0.34 10.96 13.80
CA GLY A 127 -0.66 11.94 14.16
C GLY A 127 -2.06 11.53 13.73
N ARG A 128 -2.18 10.98 12.54
CA ARG A 128 -3.47 10.49 12.06
C ARG A 128 -3.99 9.33 12.88
N ALA A 129 -3.10 8.47 13.32
CA ALA A 129 -3.49 7.29 14.07
C ALA A 129 -4.12 7.64 15.40
N HIS A 130 -3.87 8.83 15.90
CA HIS A 130 -4.42 9.27 17.17
C HIS A 130 -5.75 10.02 17.04
N VAL A 131 -6.19 10.22 15.84
CA VAL A 131 -7.43 10.96 15.59
C VAL A 131 -8.70 10.08 15.50
#